data_97fa535fdfec5db669968e991f9ea354
#
_entry.id   97fa535fdfec5db669968e991f9ea354
#
_cell.length_a   1.000
_cell.length_b   1.000
_cell.length_c   1.000
_cell.angle_alpha   90.00
_cell.angle_beta   90.00
_cell.angle_gamma   90.00
#
_symmetry.space_group_name_H-M   'P 1'
#
loop_
_entity.id
_entity.type
_entity.pdbx_description
1 polymer ?
#
loop_
_entity_poly.entity_id
_entity_poly.type
_entity_poly.pdbx_seq_one_letter_code
_entity_poly.pdbx_strand_id
1 'polypeptide(L)'
;MLLGSLSSGWAATTISATNQFAYGANIGWINWHADGTNGAVIGEFVCSGFIYSANVGWISLGGNAPDNGFQYANTSASDFGVNHDGIGNLRGYAYGANIGWINFENTGNPRVNLQTGVLDGHIWSANVGWISLSNAFAVVKTDSFFPGGDKDEDGIPDQWEYLQTNDIEILSDEGHDEDGDGVSDVQEYLADTDPLDANDNLRITAHSVLFEDAKESHILTWTSRPTRFYKFNIADNFNPGFTFTSINILIPPAPGSTTTEKADLGVAADQRFLRIEALRPLSP
;
A
#
# COMPACT_ATOMS: atom_id res chain seq x y z
N MET A 1 -39.63 -0.81 -0.30
CA MET A 1 -38.65 -1.65 -1.00
C MET A 1 -37.94 -0.76 -2.01
N LEU A 2 -36.90 -0.06 -1.55
CA LEU A 2 -36.06 0.77 -2.41
C LEU A 2 -34.89 -0.10 -2.85
N LEU A 3 -34.88 -0.42 -4.15
CA LEU A 3 -33.73 -0.98 -4.81
C LEU A 3 -32.63 0.11 -4.87
N GLY A 4 -31.66 0.04 -3.96
CA GLY A 4 -30.43 0.76 -4.12
C GLY A 4 -29.68 0.20 -5.33
N SER A 5 -29.51 1.00 -6.35
CA SER A 5 -28.61 0.70 -7.46
C SER A 5 -27.19 0.65 -6.88
N LEU A 6 -26.60 -0.54 -6.83
CA LEU A 6 -25.18 -0.70 -6.67
C LEU A 6 -24.53 -0.07 -7.92
N SER A 7 -24.14 1.18 -7.82
CA SER A 7 -23.19 1.75 -8.75
C SER A 7 -21.86 1.06 -8.45
N SER A 8 -21.34 0.31 -9.40
CA SER A 8 -19.91 -0.02 -9.49
C SER A 8 -19.15 1.31 -9.65
N GLY A 9 -19.09 2.08 -8.59
CA GLY A 9 -18.36 3.33 -8.55
C GLY A 9 -16.88 3.03 -8.64
N TRP A 10 -16.25 3.46 -9.73
CA TRP A 10 -14.82 3.58 -9.79
C TRP A 10 -14.38 4.38 -8.56
N ALA A 11 -13.34 3.93 -7.86
CA ALA A 11 -12.78 4.70 -6.77
C ALA A 11 -12.39 6.08 -7.31
N ALA A 12 -12.67 7.13 -6.54
CA ALA A 12 -12.14 8.44 -6.86
C ALA A 12 -10.62 8.36 -6.99
N THR A 13 -10.02 9.19 -7.83
CA THR A 13 -8.56 9.17 -7.99
C THR A 13 -7.84 9.32 -6.64
N THR A 14 -6.78 8.55 -6.45
CA THR A 14 -5.89 8.67 -5.28
C THR A 14 -4.81 9.74 -5.48
N ILE A 15 -4.70 10.30 -6.69
CA ILE A 15 -3.66 11.27 -7.05
C ILE A 15 -3.94 12.63 -6.41
N SER A 16 -2.91 13.20 -5.83
CA SER A 16 -2.93 14.56 -5.25
C SER A 16 -3.33 15.60 -6.29
N ALA A 17 -4.28 16.47 -5.94
CA ALA A 17 -4.72 17.57 -6.81
C ALA A 17 -3.63 18.62 -7.09
N THR A 18 -2.55 18.63 -6.33
CA THR A 18 -1.45 19.61 -6.49
C THR A 18 -0.21 19.02 -7.16
N ASN A 19 0.04 17.71 -7.00
CA ASN A 19 1.20 17.01 -7.54
C ASN A 19 0.71 15.90 -8.49
N GLN A 20 0.29 16.30 -9.68
CA GLN A 20 -0.48 15.43 -10.58
C GLN A 20 0.12 15.27 -11.98
N PHE A 21 1.26 15.88 -12.25
CA PHE A 21 1.78 15.93 -13.61
C PHE A 21 3.08 15.13 -13.78
N ALA A 22 3.08 14.23 -14.76
CA ALA A 22 4.27 13.66 -15.37
C ALA A 22 4.64 14.48 -16.63
N TYR A 23 5.84 14.27 -17.15
CA TYR A 23 6.32 14.97 -18.33
C TYR A 23 7.09 14.05 -19.29
N GLY A 24 6.71 14.09 -20.56
CA GLY A 24 7.43 13.46 -21.66
C GLY A 24 7.89 14.50 -22.69
N ALA A 25 9.16 14.44 -23.10
CA ALA A 25 9.74 15.43 -24.01
C ALA A 25 8.98 15.56 -25.34
N ASN A 26 8.39 14.47 -25.82
CA ASN A 26 7.68 14.40 -27.10
C ASN A 26 6.17 14.63 -27.00
N ILE A 27 5.58 14.50 -25.79
CA ILE A 27 4.13 14.62 -25.59
C ILE A 27 3.72 15.70 -24.58
N GLY A 28 4.70 16.33 -23.89
CA GLY A 28 4.44 17.35 -22.89
C GLY A 28 3.87 16.78 -21.58
N TRP A 29 2.98 17.55 -21.00
CA TRP A 29 2.36 17.25 -19.71
C TRP A 29 1.33 16.11 -19.79
N ILE A 30 1.35 15.26 -18.78
CA ILE A 30 0.38 14.16 -18.59
C ILE A 30 -0.23 14.31 -17.20
N ASN A 31 -1.51 14.56 -17.14
CA ASN A 31 -2.26 14.71 -15.90
C ASN A 31 -2.72 13.36 -15.39
N TRP A 32 -2.26 12.96 -14.20
CA TRP A 32 -2.62 11.71 -13.52
C TRP A 32 -3.89 11.84 -12.68
N HIS A 33 -4.22 13.04 -12.23
CA HIS A 33 -5.49 13.32 -11.54
C HIS A 33 -6.67 13.39 -12.53
N ALA A 34 -6.39 13.68 -13.78
CA ALA A 34 -7.35 13.81 -14.89
C ALA A 34 -8.51 14.78 -14.56
N ASP A 35 -9.74 14.30 -14.50
CA ASP A 35 -10.93 15.07 -14.13
C ASP A 35 -11.37 14.84 -12.66
N GLY A 36 -10.55 14.14 -11.87
CA GLY A 36 -10.83 13.82 -10.48
C GLY A 36 -11.74 12.59 -10.28
N THR A 37 -12.57 12.27 -11.27
CA THR A 37 -13.48 11.10 -11.21
C THR A 37 -12.87 9.89 -11.91
N ASN A 38 -12.20 10.13 -13.06
CA ASN A 38 -11.62 9.07 -13.88
C ASN A 38 -10.10 9.01 -13.78
N GLY A 39 -9.49 9.74 -12.87
CA GLY A 39 -8.04 9.81 -12.69
C GLY A 39 -7.41 8.48 -12.28
N ALA A 40 -6.08 8.46 -12.27
CA ALA A 40 -5.35 7.30 -11.83
C ALA A 40 -5.66 6.95 -10.38
N VAL A 41 -5.80 5.68 -10.10
CA VAL A 41 -5.90 5.09 -8.76
C VAL A 41 -4.69 4.21 -8.55
N ILE A 42 -3.90 4.50 -7.54
CA ILE A 42 -2.77 3.67 -7.14
C ILE A 42 -3.26 2.73 -6.04
N GLY A 43 -3.30 1.44 -6.36
CA GLY A 43 -3.74 0.41 -5.40
C GLY A 43 -2.57 -0.29 -4.72
N GLU A 44 -2.89 -1.10 -3.72
CA GLU A 44 -1.91 -1.96 -3.04
C GLU A 44 -1.37 -3.07 -3.95
N PHE A 45 -2.16 -3.51 -4.94
CA PHE A 45 -1.83 -4.60 -5.86
C PHE A 45 -1.78 -4.15 -7.31
N VAL A 46 -2.73 -3.31 -7.73
CA VAL A 46 -2.85 -2.82 -9.10
C VAL A 46 -3.15 -1.34 -9.15
N CYS A 47 -2.73 -0.70 -10.22
CA CYS A 47 -3.21 0.62 -10.59
C CYS A 47 -4.41 0.50 -11.53
N SER A 48 -5.28 1.50 -11.53
CA SER A 48 -6.44 1.56 -12.41
C SER A 48 -6.76 2.99 -12.83
N GLY A 49 -7.84 3.17 -13.59
CA GLY A 49 -8.27 4.47 -14.06
C GLY A 49 -7.45 4.98 -15.23
N PHE A 50 -7.45 6.30 -15.40
CA PHE A 50 -6.90 6.94 -16.59
C PHE A 50 -5.99 8.11 -16.25
N ILE A 51 -5.01 8.33 -17.13
CA ILE A 51 -4.22 9.56 -17.18
C ILE A 51 -4.49 10.28 -18.51
N TYR A 52 -4.36 11.59 -18.54
CA TYR A 52 -4.73 12.41 -19.70
C TYR A 52 -3.59 13.31 -20.17
N SER A 53 -3.37 13.36 -21.47
CA SER A 53 -2.52 14.35 -22.12
C SER A 53 -3.28 15.07 -23.24
N ALA A 54 -3.15 16.40 -23.30
CA ALA A 54 -3.79 17.19 -24.35
C ALA A 54 -3.31 16.83 -25.76
N ASN A 55 -2.12 16.25 -25.91
CA ASN A 55 -1.52 15.90 -27.20
C ASN A 55 -1.87 14.46 -27.66
N VAL A 56 -2.16 13.56 -26.74
CA VAL A 56 -2.37 12.13 -27.08
C VAL A 56 -3.68 11.55 -26.53
N GLY A 57 -4.42 12.31 -25.72
CA GLY A 57 -5.70 11.89 -25.15
C GLY A 57 -5.56 11.01 -23.90
N TRP A 58 -6.54 10.13 -23.70
CA TRP A 58 -6.65 9.25 -22.55
C TRP A 58 -5.74 8.02 -22.67
N ILE A 59 -5.16 7.63 -21.54
CA ILE A 59 -4.30 6.47 -21.39
C ILE A 59 -4.82 5.67 -20.19
N SER A 60 -5.18 4.40 -20.38
CA SER A 60 -5.64 3.49 -19.33
C SER A 60 -4.47 2.86 -18.58
N LEU A 61 -4.56 2.80 -17.26
CA LEU A 61 -3.62 2.08 -16.38
C LEU A 61 -4.11 0.65 -16.05
N GLY A 62 -5.32 0.30 -16.45
CA GLY A 62 -6.00 -0.96 -16.16
C GLY A 62 -7.44 -0.76 -15.68
N GLY A 63 -8.21 -1.83 -15.63
CA GLY A 63 -9.64 -1.82 -15.30
C GLY A 63 -9.98 -2.14 -13.85
N ASN A 64 -9.00 -2.31 -12.97
CA ASN A 64 -9.16 -2.76 -11.57
C ASN A 64 -9.83 -4.15 -11.43
N ALA A 65 -9.69 -5.00 -12.42
CA ALA A 65 -10.27 -6.35 -12.43
C ALA A 65 -9.32 -7.31 -13.18
N PRO A 66 -8.18 -7.67 -12.58
CA PRO A 66 -7.28 -8.68 -13.13
C PRO A 66 -7.95 -10.06 -13.13
N ASP A 67 -7.67 -10.87 -14.15
CA ASP A 67 -8.31 -12.19 -14.35
C ASP A 67 -8.04 -13.17 -13.18
N ASN A 68 -6.93 -13.02 -12.48
CA ASN A 68 -6.56 -13.85 -11.30
C ASN A 68 -7.00 -13.27 -9.97
N GLY A 69 -7.73 -12.15 -9.97
CA GLY A 69 -8.23 -11.50 -8.78
C GLY A 69 -7.27 -10.47 -8.12
N PHE A 70 -5.95 -10.55 -8.32
CA PHE A 70 -5.00 -9.69 -7.61
C PHE A 70 -3.95 -8.97 -8.48
N GLN A 71 -3.56 -9.50 -9.65
CA GLN A 71 -2.58 -8.85 -10.53
C GLN A 71 -2.87 -9.13 -12.01
N TYR A 72 -2.64 -8.14 -12.89
CA TYR A 72 -2.71 -8.34 -14.34
C TYR A 72 -1.59 -9.26 -14.82
N ALA A 73 -1.93 -10.26 -15.62
CA ALA A 73 -0.93 -11.12 -16.26
C ALA A 73 -0.18 -10.41 -17.40
N ASN A 74 -0.77 -9.36 -17.97
CA ASN A 74 -0.18 -8.58 -19.08
C ASN A 74 0.18 -9.41 -20.32
N THR A 75 -0.54 -10.50 -20.55
CA THR A 75 -0.33 -11.41 -21.68
C THR A 75 -1.40 -11.28 -22.77
N SER A 76 -2.47 -10.54 -22.49
CA SER A 76 -3.60 -10.31 -23.41
C SER A 76 -4.08 -8.86 -23.36
N ALA A 77 -4.90 -8.46 -24.36
CA ALA A 77 -5.52 -7.14 -24.37
C ALA A 77 -6.71 -7.01 -23.40
N SER A 78 -7.22 -8.10 -22.86
CA SER A 78 -8.30 -8.11 -21.87
C SER A 78 -7.80 -8.11 -20.43
N ASP A 79 -6.56 -8.58 -20.20
CA ASP A 79 -5.93 -8.63 -18.88
C ASP A 79 -4.59 -7.90 -18.93
N PHE A 80 -4.67 -6.57 -18.98
CA PHE A 80 -3.51 -5.68 -18.93
C PHE A 80 -3.72 -4.57 -17.91
N GLY A 81 -2.61 -4.11 -17.36
CA GLY A 81 -2.58 -2.97 -16.46
C GLY A 81 -1.24 -2.82 -15.76
N VAL A 82 -1.18 -1.83 -14.89
CA VAL A 82 -0.01 -1.56 -14.06
C VAL A 82 -0.20 -2.26 -12.72
N ASN A 83 0.71 -3.17 -12.39
CA ASN A 83 0.78 -3.86 -11.11
C ASN A 83 1.65 -3.07 -10.13
N HIS A 84 1.31 -3.14 -8.85
CA HIS A 84 2.11 -2.68 -7.72
C HIS A 84 2.48 -3.90 -6.87
N ASP A 85 3.76 -4.02 -6.51
CA ASP A 85 4.27 -5.19 -5.79
C ASP A 85 4.23 -5.07 -4.25
N GLY A 86 3.53 -4.05 -3.74
CA GLY A 86 3.43 -3.78 -2.29
C GLY A 86 4.67 -3.12 -1.67
N ILE A 87 5.82 -3.16 -2.35
CA ILE A 87 7.07 -2.52 -1.90
C ILE A 87 7.48 -1.31 -2.73
N GLY A 88 6.55 -0.83 -3.54
CA GLY A 88 6.66 0.41 -4.28
C GLY A 88 7.00 0.27 -5.75
N ASN A 89 7.35 -0.92 -6.28
CA ASN A 89 7.63 -1.02 -7.71
C ASN A 89 6.35 -1.12 -8.53
N LEU A 90 6.30 -0.35 -9.63
CA LEU A 90 5.22 -0.39 -10.61
C LEU A 90 5.68 -1.19 -11.83
N ARG A 91 4.88 -2.16 -12.28
CA ARG A 91 5.20 -3.09 -13.37
C ARG A 91 4.01 -3.30 -14.30
N GLY A 92 4.29 -3.72 -15.54
CA GLY A 92 3.27 -4.02 -16.53
C GLY A 92 3.10 -2.91 -17.55
N TYR A 93 1.86 -2.72 -18.03
CA TYR A 93 1.60 -1.88 -19.19
C TYR A 93 0.38 -0.99 -19.00
N ALA A 94 0.49 0.26 -19.49
CA ALA A 94 -0.66 1.13 -19.77
C ALA A 94 -0.91 1.19 -21.28
N TYR A 95 -2.11 1.62 -21.69
CA TYR A 95 -2.48 1.71 -23.09
C TYR A 95 -3.20 3.02 -23.43
N GLY A 96 -2.71 3.69 -24.46
CA GLY A 96 -3.36 4.86 -25.05
C GLY A 96 -3.70 4.61 -26.52
N ALA A 97 -4.95 4.87 -26.93
CA ALA A 97 -5.40 4.59 -28.30
C ALA A 97 -4.55 5.27 -29.39
N ASN A 98 -3.98 6.44 -29.10
CA ASN A 98 -3.19 7.22 -30.05
C ASN A 98 -1.68 6.95 -30.01
N ILE A 99 -1.19 6.31 -28.93
CA ILE A 99 0.26 6.08 -28.72
C ILE A 99 0.62 4.61 -28.45
N GLY A 100 -0.37 3.74 -28.35
CA GLY A 100 -0.16 2.31 -28.06
C GLY A 100 0.29 2.07 -26.62
N TRP A 101 1.10 1.05 -26.46
CA TRP A 101 1.57 0.58 -25.15
C TRP A 101 2.62 1.49 -24.52
N ILE A 102 2.48 1.67 -23.22
CA ILE A 102 3.46 2.32 -22.34
C ILE A 102 3.94 1.28 -21.34
N ASN A 103 5.23 1.11 -21.27
CA ASN A 103 5.92 0.09 -20.50
C ASN A 103 6.32 0.65 -19.12
N PHE A 104 5.96 -0.07 -18.05
CA PHE A 104 6.31 0.19 -16.66
C PHE A 104 7.38 -0.78 -16.14
N GLU A 105 8.12 -1.42 -17.03
CA GLU A 105 9.12 -2.41 -16.66
C GLU A 105 10.41 -1.81 -16.03
N ASN A 106 11.28 -2.69 -15.56
CA ASN A 106 12.46 -2.37 -14.75
C ASN A 106 13.40 -1.30 -15.31
N THR A 107 13.49 -1.16 -16.65
CA THR A 107 14.48 -0.26 -17.29
C THR A 107 14.33 1.20 -16.86
N GLY A 108 13.10 1.68 -16.67
CA GLY A 108 12.81 3.04 -16.20
C GLY A 108 12.69 3.14 -14.69
N ASN A 109 12.67 2.02 -13.99
CA ASN A 109 12.49 1.91 -12.55
C ASN A 109 11.30 2.73 -12.01
N PRO A 110 10.10 2.64 -12.64
CA PRO A 110 8.92 3.34 -12.15
C PRO A 110 8.50 2.75 -10.80
N ARG A 111 8.29 3.65 -9.84
CA ARG A 111 7.97 3.27 -8.46
C ARG A 111 7.20 4.37 -7.73
N VAL A 112 6.55 4.01 -6.64
CA VAL A 112 5.96 4.92 -5.66
C VAL A 112 6.72 4.82 -4.35
N ASN A 113 6.99 5.95 -3.73
CA ASN A 113 7.57 5.99 -2.38
C ASN A 113 6.45 5.71 -1.36
N LEU A 114 6.56 4.62 -0.62
CA LEU A 114 5.52 4.16 0.32
C LEU A 114 5.27 5.12 1.48
N GLN A 115 6.22 6.01 1.82
CA GLN A 115 6.08 6.97 2.90
C GLN A 115 5.50 8.31 2.43
N THR A 116 5.89 8.76 1.23
CA THR A 116 5.54 10.10 0.74
C THR A 116 4.48 10.10 -0.34
N GLY A 117 4.24 8.96 -0.99
CA GLY A 117 3.35 8.82 -2.13
C GLY A 117 3.91 9.35 -3.45
N VAL A 118 5.12 9.88 -3.47
CA VAL A 118 5.73 10.41 -4.71
C VAL A 118 6.06 9.25 -5.65
N LEU A 119 5.57 9.36 -6.89
CA LEU A 119 5.95 8.47 -7.98
C LEU A 119 7.27 8.96 -8.59
N ASP A 120 8.20 8.04 -8.82
CA ASP A 120 9.54 8.34 -9.34
C ASP A 120 9.93 7.35 -10.46
N GLY A 121 11.01 7.68 -11.17
CA GLY A 121 11.48 6.89 -12.30
C GLY A 121 10.84 7.34 -13.62
N HIS A 122 10.92 6.44 -14.60
CA HIS A 122 10.48 6.70 -15.97
C HIS A 122 9.66 5.53 -16.50
N ILE A 123 8.68 5.86 -17.33
CA ILE A 123 7.94 4.89 -18.14
C ILE A 123 8.25 5.14 -19.62
N TRP A 124 8.08 4.12 -20.46
CA TRP A 124 8.53 4.19 -21.84
C TRP A 124 7.48 3.74 -22.86
N SER A 125 7.38 4.46 -23.95
CA SER A 125 6.56 4.07 -25.10
C SER A 125 7.40 4.13 -26.39
N ALA A 126 7.23 3.12 -27.24
CA ALA A 126 7.90 3.06 -28.53
C ALA A 126 7.61 4.27 -29.46
N ASN A 127 6.43 4.88 -29.28
CA ASN A 127 5.97 5.97 -30.16
C ASN A 127 6.33 7.38 -29.61
N VAL A 128 6.50 7.51 -28.29
CA VAL A 128 6.71 8.84 -27.67
C VAL A 128 7.96 8.93 -26.80
N GLY A 129 8.66 7.81 -26.58
CA GLY A 129 9.89 7.75 -25.80
C GLY A 129 9.65 7.76 -24.29
N TRP A 130 10.61 8.30 -23.55
CA TRP A 130 10.61 8.35 -22.09
C TRP A 130 9.68 9.41 -21.54
N ILE A 131 8.96 9.05 -20.47
CA ILE A 131 8.09 9.92 -19.68
C ILE A 131 8.61 9.86 -18.24
N SER A 132 8.95 11.00 -17.67
CA SER A 132 9.40 11.15 -16.29
C SER A 132 8.18 11.27 -15.36
N LEU A 133 8.12 10.46 -14.31
CA LEU A 133 7.07 10.52 -13.29
C LEU A 133 7.32 11.63 -12.27
N SER A 134 8.60 11.95 -12.00
CA SER A 134 8.99 13.05 -11.14
C SER A 134 10.31 13.67 -11.62
N ASN A 135 10.37 15.00 -11.60
CA ASN A 135 11.57 15.78 -11.89
C ASN A 135 11.46 17.18 -11.23
N ALA A 136 12.39 18.08 -11.53
CA ALA A 136 12.41 19.42 -10.93
C ALA A 136 11.15 20.28 -11.21
N PHE A 137 10.33 19.92 -12.21
CA PHE A 137 9.21 20.73 -12.69
C PHE A 137 7.87 19.97 -12.66
N ALA A 138 7.90 18.66 -12.64
CA ALA A 138 6.74 17.79 -12.72
C ALA A 138 6.84 16.72 -11.62
N VAL A 139 5.77 16.53 -10.85
CA VAL A 139 5.69 15.53 -9.81
C VAL A 139 4.33 14.88 -9.87
N VAL A 140 4.30 13.56 -9.86
CA VAL A 140 3.10 12.76 -9.58
C VAL A 140 3.19 12.25 -8.15
N LYS A 141 2.12 12.45 -7.39
CA LYS A 141 2.01 11.97 -6.01
C LYS A 141 0.65 11.34 -5.80
N THR A 142 0.60 10.18 -5.18
CA THR A 142 -0.63 9.65 -4.59
C THR A 142 -0.74 10.06 -3.13
N ASP A 143 -1.94 10.40 -2.67
CA ASP A 143 -2.18 10.75 -1.26
C ASP A 143 -2.59 9.53 -0.43
N SER A 144 -3.04 8.45 -1.08
CA SER A 144 -3.39 7.18 -0.44
C SER A 144 -3.20 6.01 -1.40
N PHE A 145 -3.19 4.77 -0.88
CA PHE A 145 -3.38 3.57 -1.68
C PHE A 145 -4.83 3.08 -1.57
N PHE A 146 -5.36 2.63 -2.70
CA PHE A 146 -6.64 1.94 -2.73
C PHE A 146 -6.40 0.47 -2.32
N PRO A 147 -7.04 -0.04 -1.26
CA PRO A 147 -6.80 -1.39 -0.76
C PRO A 147 -7.30 -2.49 -1.72
N GLY A 148 -8.27 -2.18 -2.55
CA GLY A 148 -9.00 -3.12 -3.40
C GLY A 148 -10.50 -3.02 -3.15
N GLY A 149 -11.28 -3.87 -3.85
CA GLY A 149 -12.68 -4.12 -3.52
C GLY A 149 -12.78 -4.99 -2.29
N ASP A 150 -13.91 -4.96 -1.61
CA ASP A 150 -14.30 -5.82 -0.50
C ASP A 150 -15.76 -6.15 -0.79
N LYS A 151 -16.00 -7.29 -1.41
CA LYS A 151 -17.29 -7.64 -2.01
C LYS A 151 -18.23 -8.30 -1.01
N ASP A 152 -17.69 -9.04 -0.07
CA ASP A 152 -18.40 -9.70 1.02
C ASP A 152 -18.50 -8.83 2.29
N GLU A 153 -17.83 -7.67 2.28
CA GLU A 153 -17.92 -6.61 3.30
C GLU A 153 -17.40 -7.09 4.69
N ASP A 154 -16.38 -7.94 4.69
CA ASP A 154 -15.79 -8.48 5.92
C ASP A 154 -14.61 -7.65 6.47
N GLY A 155 -14.12 -6.67 5.68
CA GLY A 155 -13.03 -5.77 6.05
C GLY A 155 -11.65 -6.20 5.55
N ILE A 156 -11.58 -7.30 4.79
CA ILE A 156 -10.40 -7.78 4.08
C ILE A 156 -10.61 -7.51 2.58
N PRO A 157 -9.68 -6.88 1.86
CA PRO A 157 -9.85 -6.66 0.42
C PRO A 157 -9.78 -7.95 -0.38
N ASP A 158 -10.73 -8.16 -1.31
CA ASP A 158 -10.79 -9.32 -2.22
C ASP A 158 -9.44 -9.67 -2.84
N GLN A 159 -8.63 -8.65 -3.22
CA GLN A 159 -7.33 -8.86 -3.87
C GLN A 159 -6.31 -9.51 -2.94
N TRP A 160 -6.32 -9.17 -1.64
CA TRP A 160 -5.45 -9.82 -0.66
C TRP A 160 -5.91 -11.25 -0.40
N GLU A 161 -7.21 -11.48 -0.28
CA GLU A 161 -7.76 -12.82 -0.08
C GLU A 161 -7.45 -13.74 -1.27
N TYR A 162 -7.65 -13.28 -2.52
CA TYR A 162 -7.25 -14.04 -3.70
C TYR A 162 -5.77 -14.37 -3.72
N LEU A 163 -4.92 -13.47 -3.25
CA LEU A 163 -3.48 -13.74 -3.12
C LEU A 163 -3.18 -14.85 -2.12
N GLN A 164 -3.88 -14.89 -0.99
CA GLN A 164 -3.63 -15.85 0.08
C GLN A 164 -4.31 -17.21 -0.16
N THR A 165 -5.57 -17.18 -0.54
CA THR A 165 -6.43 -18.39 -0.56
C THR A 165 -6.95 -18.76 -1.95
N ASN A 166 -6.86 -17.85 -2.92
CA ASN A 166 -7.52 -17.93 -4.23
C ASN A 166 -9.07 -17.95 -4.13
N ASP A 167 -9.62 -17.49 -3.01
CA ASP A 167 -11.06 -17.44 -2.72
C ASP A 167 -11.32 -16.28 -1.74
N ILE A 168 -12.46 -15.60 -1.84
CA ILE A 168 -12.84 -14.48 -0.96
C ILE A 168 -13.77 -14.89 0.18
N GLU A 169 -14.11 -16.16 0.28
CA GLU A 169 -15.07 -16.68 1.28
C GLU A 169 -14.37 -17.50 2.39
N ILE A 170 -13.03 -17.64 2.34
CA ILE A 170 -12.25 -18.45 3.29
C ILE A 170 -11.85 -17.62 4.50
N LEU A 171 -11.28 -16.45 4.26
CA LEU A 171 -10.93 -15.52 5.31
C LEU A 171 -12.17 -14.70 5.68
N SER A 172 -12.24 -14.14 6.86
CA SER A 172 -13.38 -13.32 7.21
C SER A 172 -13.11 -12.37 8.39
N ASP A 173 -14.16 -11.72 8.89
CA ASP A 173 -14.17 -10.60 9.82
C ASP A 173 -13.40 -10.81 11.16
N GLU A 174 -13.41 -9.78 12.04
CA GLU A 174 -12.66 -9.72 13.32
C GLU A 174 -12.94 -10.88 14.30
N GLY A 175 -13.28 -11.99 13.97
CA GLY A 175 -13.48 -13.12 14.89
C GLY A 175 -12.98 -14.41 14.30
N HIS A 176 -12.66 -14.37 13.02
CA HIS A 176 -12.15 -15.52 12.31
C HIS A 176 -10.62 -15.59 12.40
N ASP A 177 -10.10 -16.80 12.52
CA ASP A 177 -8.68 -17.13 12.68
C ASP A 177 -8.48 -18.48 12.01
N GLU A 178 -8.14 -18.47 10.71
CA GLU A 178 -8.16 -19.66 9.85
C GLU A 178 -7.09 -20.68 10.25
N ASP A 179 -5.93 -20.25 10.71
CA ASP A 179 -4.84 -21.14 11.11
C ASP A 179 -4.79 -21.46 12.61
N GLY A 180 -5.61 -20.76 13.43
CA GLY A 180 -5.79 -21.03 14.86
C GLY A 180 -4.65 -20.58 15.76
N ASP A 181 -3.88 -19.55 15.35
CA ASP A 181 -2.73 -19.06 16.12
C ASP A 181 -3.10 -17.99 17.17
N GLY A 182 -4.33 -17.48 17.14
CA GLY A 182 -4.88 -16.47 18.04
C GLY A 182 -4.77 -15.03 17.48
N VAL A 183 -4.34 -14.85 16.24
CA VAL A 183 -4.40 -13.60 15.47
C VAL A 183 -5.52 -13.74 14.46
N SER A 184 -6.40 -12.75 14.34
CA SER A 184 -7.50 -12.86 13.37
C SER A 184 -7.05 -12.53 11.95
N ASP A 185 -7.75 -13.06 10.94
CA ASP A 185 -7.46 -12.82 9.51
C ASP A 185 -7.35 -11.33 9.18
N VAL A 186 -8.24 -10.50 9.73
CA VAL A 186 -8.16 -9.02 9.58
C VAL A 186 -6.87 -8.46 10.18
N GLN A 187 -6.42 -8.96 11.33
CA GLN A 187 -5.16 -8.51 11.94
C GLN A 187 -3.96 -8.94 11.11
N GLU A 188 -4.03 -10.09 10.48
CA GLU A 188 -3.00 -10.60 9.58
C GLU A 188 -2.96 -9.80 8.28
N TYR A 189 -4.11 -9.47 7.70
CA TYR A 189 -4.18 -8.51 6.59
C TYR A 189 -3.50 -7.19 6.95
N LEU A 190 -3.80 -6.62 8.13
CA LEU A 190 -3.17 -5.38 8.57
C LEU A 190 -1.65 -5.50 8.75
N ALA A 191 -1.18 -6.67 9.20
CA ALA A 191 0.24 -6.97 9.41
C ALA A 191 0.95 -7.49 8.15
N ASP A 192 0.18 -7.92 7.13
CA ASP A 192 0.63 -8.61 5.93
C ASP A 192 1.36 -9.93 6.26
N THR A 193 0.82 -10.66 7.23
CA THR A 193 1.25 -12.02 7.58
C THR A 193 0.42 -13.06 6.82
N ASP A 194 0.85 -14.31 6.84
CA ASP A 194 0.18 -15.41 6.13
C ASP A 194 -0.93 -16.01 7.01
N PRO A 195 -2.22 -15.82 6.69
CA PRO A 195 -3.34 -16.29 7.52
C PRO A 195 -3.53 -17.82 7.49
N LEU A 196 -2.66 -18.53 6.79
CA LEU A 196 -2.66 -19.99 6.70
C LEU A 196 -1.44 -20.62 7.38
N ASP A 197 -0.54 -19.82 7.98
CA ASP A 197 0.66 -20.31 8.69
C ASP A 197 0.74 -19.76 10.11
N ALA A 198 0.28 -20.54 11.09
CA ALA A 198 0.31 -20.23 12.52
C ALA A 198 1.67 -19.81 13.12
N ASN A 199 2.75 -19.86 12.36
CA ASN A 199 4.07 -19.36 12.77
C ASN A 199 4.38 -17.98 12.22
N ASP A 200 3.60 -17.48 11.27
CA ASP A 200 3.81 -16.20 10.57
C ASP A 200 2.90 -15.10 11.08
N ASN A 201 3.18 -14.56 12.25
CA ASN A 201 2.40 -13.49 12.86
C ASN A 201 3.28 -12.32 13.31
N LEU A 202 2.65 -11.14 13.51
CA LEU A 202 3.32 -9.97 14.07
C LEU A 202 3.55 -10.17 15.56
N ARG A 203 4.80 -10.40 15.97
CA ARG A 203 5.17 -10.60 17.38
C ARG A 203 6.48 -9.98 17.74
N ILE A 204 6.60 -9.55 19.00
CA ILE A 204 7.88 -9.12 19.58
C ILE A 204 8.73 -10.38 19.85
N THR A 205 9.89 -10.45 19.23
CA THR A 205 10.81 -11.59 19.31
C THR A 205 11.96 -11.38 20.31
N ALA A 206 12.29 -10.12 20.60
CA ALA A 206 13.26 -9.78 21.63
C ALA A 206 12.93 -8.42 22.28
N HIS A 207 13.24 -8.30 23.56
CA HIS A 207 13.10 -7.07 24.32
C HIS A 207 14.27 -6.94 25.29
N SER A 208 14.86 -5.76 25.34
CA SER A 208 15.84 -5.39 26.37
C SER A 208 15.63 -3.96 26.85
N VAL A 209 16.04 -3.70 28.09
CA VAL A 209 15.92 -2.38 28.71
C VAL A 209 17.31 -1.88 29.07
N LEU A 210 17.60 -0.64 28.74
CA LEU A 210 18.79 0.08 29.11
C LEU A 210 18.41 1.18 30.09
N PHE A 211 19.18 1.30 31.17
CA PHE A 211 19.06 2.40 32.16
C PHE A 211 20.32 3.26 32.11
N GLU A 212 20.11 4.56 31.87
CA GLU A 212 21.18 5.55 31.87
C GLU A 212 20.66 6.83 32.53
N ASP A 213 21.35 7.32 33.58
CA ASP A 213 20.97 8.53 34.31
C ASP A 213 19.50 8.59 34.79
N ALA A 214 18.99 7.50 35.35
CA ALA A 214 17.60 7.32 35.77
C ALA A 214 16.56 7.39 34.62
N LYS A 215 17.00 7.33 33.37
CA LYS A 215 16.16 7.19 32.19
C LYS A 215 16.17 5.77 31.70
N GLU A 216 15.07 5.33 31.14
CA GLU A 216 14.97 4.03 30.52
C GLU A 216 14.80 4.14 29.01
N SER A 217 15.45 3.22 28.32
CA SER A 217 15.28 2.99 26.88
C SER A 217 14.91 1.54 26.65
N HIS A 218 13.92 1.31 25.84
CA HIS A 218 13.50 -0.02 25.46
C HIS A 218 13.96 -0.32 24.03
N ILE A 219 14.58 -1.49 23.83
CA ILE A 219 14.95 -2.00 22.52
C ILE A 219 14.03 -3.19 22.24
N LEU A 220 13.21 -3.07 21.22
CA LEU A 220 12.33 -4.13 20.77
C LEU A 220 12.77 -4.65 19.39
N THR A 221 12.71 -5.97 19.24
CA THR A 221 12.80 -6.61 17.92
C THR A 221 11.48 -7.35 17.68
N TRP A 222 10.93 -7.20 16.50
CA TRP A 222 9.67 -7.85 16.11
C TRP A 222 9.74 -8.39 14.68
N THR A 223 8.85 -9.33 14.34
CA THR A 223 8.65 -9.82 12.97
C THR A 223 8.14 -8.68 12.11
N SER A 224 8.66 -8.50 10.89
CA SER A 224 8.30 -7.37 10.04
C SER A 224 8.20 -7.74 8.57
N ARG A 225 7.35 -7.01 7.84
CA ARG A 225 7.10 -7.13 6.40
C ARG A 225 7.57 -5.87 5.65
N PRO A 226 8.16 -6.00 4.48
CA PRO A 226 8.62 -4.86 3.68
C PRO A 226 7.48 -3.97 3.17
N THR A 227 6.27 -4.48 3.19
CA THR A 227 5.03 -3.83 2.76
C THR A 227 4.38 -2.98 3.86
N ARG A 228 4.89 -3.00 5.09
CA ARG A 228 4.30 -2.34 6.26
C ARG A 228 5.26 -1.38 6.93
N PHE A 229 4.70 -0.32 7.53
CA PHE A 229 5.35 0.50 8.54
C PHE A 229 4.89 0.07 9.93
N TYR A 230 5.54 0.56 10.97
CA TYR A 230 5.22 0.18 12.34
C TYR A 230 5.09 1.39 13.24
N LYS A 231 4.25 1.24 14.28
CA LYS A 231 4.19 2.15 15.44
C LYS A 231 4.70 1.43 16.67
N PHE A 232 5.44 2.16 17.48
CA PHE A 232 5.79 1.77 18.84
C PHE A 232 4.86 2.50 19.81
N ASN A 233 4.04 1.76 20.54
CA ASN A 233 3.05 2.28 21.48
C ASN A 233 3.41 1.88 22.91
N ILE A 234 3.14 2.79 23.87
CA ILE A 234 3.34 2.56 25.29
C ILE A 234 2.08 2.86 26.10
N ALA A 235 1.93 2.17 27.23
CA ALA A 235 1.00 2.51 28.28
C ALA A 235 1.64 2.21 29.65
N ASP A 236 1.41 3.08 30.65
CA ASP A 236 1.99 2.93 31.98
C ASP A 236 1.04 2.18 32.96
N ASN A 237 -0.18 1.86 32.54
CA ASN A 237 -1.15 1.09 33.33
C ASN A 237 -2.21 0.45 32.41
N PHE A 238 -2.96 -0.53 32.95
CA PHE A 238 -4.14 -1.14 32.34
C PHE A 238 -5.43 -0.85 33.13
N ASN A 239 -5.51 0.29 33.78
CA ASN A 239 -6.76 0.68 34.44
C ASN A 239 -7.89 0.86 33.42
N PRO A 240 -9.17 0.70 33.81
CA PRO A 240 -10.28 0.97 32.90
C PRO A 240 -10.18 2.35 32.25
N GLY A 241 -10.21 2.37 30.90
CA GLY A 241 -10.04 3.60 30.10
C GLY A 241 -8.60 3.96 29.77
N PHE A 242 -7.61 3.07 30.03
CA PHE A 242 -6.24 3.31 29.57
C PHE A 242 -6.18 3.41 28.05
N THR A 243 -5.21 4.16 27.55
CA THR A 243 -4.91 4.27 26.12
C THR A 243 -3.40 4.10 25.90
N PHE A 244 -3.06 3.49 24.79
CA PHE A 244 -1.69 3.50 24.32
C PHE A 244 -1.33 4.87 23.75
N THR A 245 -0.13 5.34 24.02
CA THR A 245 0.47 6.53 23.40
C THR A 245 1.53 6.08 22.40
N SER A 246 1.42 6.55 21.17
CA SER A 246 2.43 6.30 20.14
C SER A 246 3.64 7.20 20.39
N ILE A 247 4.82 6.61 20.48
CA ILE A 247 6.10 7.33 20.68
C ILE A 247 6.94 7.41 19.41
N ASN A 248 6.85 6.39 18.56
CA ASN A 248 7.41 6.39 17.22
C ASN A 248 6.31 5.94 16.25
N ILE A 249 6.06 6.74 15.25
CA ILE A 249 5.11 6.45 14.16
C ILE A 249 5.90 6.35 12.86
N LEU A 250 5.46 5.50 11.95
CA LEU A 250 6.09 5.27 10.65
C LEU A 250 7.54 4.77 10.75
N ILE A 251 7.78 3.76 11.59
CA ILE A 251 9.05 3.03 11.61
C ILE A 251 9.07 2.16 10.34
N PRO A 252 10.02 2.37 9.42
CA PRO A 252 10.13 1.53 8.23
C PRO A 252 10.61 0.12 8.60
N PRO A 253 10.25 -0.90 7.82
CA PRO A 253 10.80 -2.23 8.02
C PRO A 253 12.32 -2.22 7.76
N ALA A 254 13.09 -2.93 8.59
CA ALA A 254 14.47 -3.19 8.28
C ALA A 254 14.59 -4.24 7.15
N PRO A 255 15.72 -4.33 6.44
CA PRO A 255 15.96 -5.41 5.52
C PRO A 255 15.89 -6.78 6.21
N GLY A 256 15.07 -7.69 5.68
CA GLY A 256 14.83 -9.01 6.26
C GLY A 256 13.44 -9.15 6.87
N SER A 257 13.26 -10.14 7.74
CA SER A 257 11.98 -10.51 8.35
C SER A 257 11.77 -9.95 9.77
N THR A 258 12.70 -9.15 10.28
CA THR A 258 12.61 -8.54 11.61
C THR A 258 13.09 -7.10 11.60
N THR A 259 12.45 -6.26 12.41
CA THR A 259 12.84 -4.86 12.63
C THR A 259 13.22 -4.68 14.11
N THR A 260 14.27 -3.92 14.38
CA THR A 260 14.71 -3.56 15.74
C THR A 260 14.72 -2.05 15.87
N GLU A 261 14.09 -1.54 16.93
CA GLU A 261 14.03 -0.11 17.22
C GLU A 261 14.30 0.15 18.70
N LYS A 262 14.98 1.27 18.98
CA LYS A 262 15.21 1.79 20.33
C LYS A 262 14.27 2.96 20.58
N ALA A 263 13.55 2.89 21.68
CA ALA A 263 12.70 3.98 22.16
C ALA A 263 13.20 4.49 23.50
N ASP A 264 13.53 5.78 23.57
CA ASP A 264 13.92 6.47 24.81
C ASP A 264 12.65 6.99 25.50
N LEU A 265 12.30 6.39 26.66
CA LEU A 265 11.03 6.64 27.34
C LEU A 265 11.12 7.61 28.51
N GLY A 266 12.30 8.19 28.76
CA GLY A 266 12.53 9.14 29.81
C GLY A 266 12.64 8.50 31.20
N VAL A 267 12.02 9.09 32.24
CA VAL A 267 12.10 8.58 33.61
C VAL A 267 11.46 7.20 33.71
N ALA A 268 12.13 6.27 34.37
CA ALA A 268 11.64 4.91 34.57
C ALA A 268 10.28 4.91 35.29
N ALA A 269 9.36 4.10 34.80
CA ALA A 269 8.05 3.88 35.41
C ALA A 269 8.03 2.53 36.17
N ASP A 270 7.14 2.42 37.19
CA ASP A 270 6.98 1.18 37.96
C ASP A 270 6.47 0.04 37.09
N GLN A 271 5.65 0.35 36.08
CA GLN A 271 5.11 -0.59 35.11
C GLN A 271 5.07 0.09 33.72
N ARG A 272 5.34 -0.70 32.68
CA ARG A 272 5.23 -0.22 31.31
C ARG A 272 4.80 -1.36 30.38
N PHE A 273 3.81 -1.07 29.57
CA PHE A 273 3.29 -1.98 28.56
C PHE A 273 3.67 -1.48 27.18
N LEU A 274 4.15 -2.36 26.35
CA LEU A 274 4.70 -2.05 25.03
C LEU A 274 3.92 -2.82 23.96
N ARG A 275 3.58 -2.15 22.87
CA ARG A 275 2.91 -2.75 21.73
C ARG A 275 3.49 -2.25 20.43
N ILE A 276 3.72 -3.16 19.50
CA ILE A 276 3.99 -2.85 18.09
C ILE A 276 2.68 -2.99 17.31
N GLU A 277 2.42 -2.06 16.43
CA GLU A 277 1.27 -2.05 15.54
C GLU A 277 1.75 -1.84 14.11
N ALA A 278 1.30 -2.71 13.21
CA ALA A 278 1.58 -2.57 11.78
C ALA A 278 0.65 -1.51 11.16
N LEU A 279 1.18 -0.80 10.17
CA LEU A 279 0.47 0.22 9.42
C LEU A 279 0.63 -0.03 7.92
N ARG A 280 -0.46 -0.03 7.20
CA ARG A 280 -0.43 0.01 5.75
C ARG A 280 0.13 1.36 5.28
N PRO A 281 1.01 1.38 4.25
CA PRO A 281 1.51 2.63 3.69
C PRO A 281 0.37 3.52 3.20
N LEU A 282 0.46 4.82 3.45
CA LEU A 282 -0.50 5.82 2.97
C LEU A 282 -1.97 5.47 3.23
N SER A 283 -2.25 4.66 4.25
CA SER A 283 -3.64 4.45 4.71
C SER A 283 -4.18 5.75 5.30
N PRO A 284 -5.47 6.09 5.06
CA PRO A 284 -6.10 7.28 5.60
C PRO A 284 -6.09 7.34 7.12
#